data_8d381b69ba730f7d693baf3fa24240d9
#
_entry.id   8d381b69ba730f7d693baf3fa24240d9
#
_cell.length_a   1.000
_cell.length_b   1.000
_cell.length_c   1.000
_cell.angle_alpha   90.00
_cell.angle_beta   90.00
_cell.angle_gamma   90.00
#
_symmetry.space_group_name_H-M   'P 1'
#
loop_
_entity.id
_entity.type
_entity.pdbx_description
1 polymer ?
#
loop_
_entity_poly.entity_id
_entity_poly.type
_entity_poly.pdbx_seq_one_letter_code
_entity_poly.pdbx_strand_id
1 'polypeptide(L)'
;RQVGFEGYDDFREPFREEIRRGPVSFPDRVRWLQFIRANGELGGLYADMVGSMLTNIEDTFGAISETDLRAASEDIWTSRQVFTLGVGVNNANARNFTYLASTGMSQFHGIPKAGSTAIDDLAWANDQDVLIAITCKPYRSEVVEAVRVAREQGVKIVGISDSPASPIIVGSDHGFAVVTETPQFFPSSLTTVALLETLLSFVVASASSEIPSRVERFHLRRHQLGIYKETE
;
A
#
# COMPACT_ATOMS: atom_id res chain seq x y z
N ARG A 1 -40.88 -3.24 1.62
CA ARG A 1 -41.43 -4.09 2.73
C ARG A 1 -41.45 -5.60 2.38
N GLN A 2 -40.55 -6.10 1.56
CA GLN A 2 -40.53 -7.53 1.21
C GLN A 2 -39.44 -8.35 1.95
N VAL A 3 -38.65 -7.75 2.83
CA VAL A 3 -37.49 -8.43 3.48
C VAL A 3 -37.39 -8.20 4.99
N GLY A 4 -38.47 -7.70 5.67
CA GLY A 4 -38.53 -7.66 7.15
C GLY A 4 -37.80 -6.50 7.83
N PHE A 5 -37.33 -5.49 7.09
CA PHE A 5 -36.69 -4.30 7.65
C PHE A 5 -37.59 -3.07 7.56
N GLU A 6 -37.63 -2.22 8.60
CA GLU A 6 -38.48 -1.03 8.67
C GLU A 6 -37.93 0.17 7.87
N GLY A 7 -36.65 0.17 7.52
CA GLY A 7 -36.01 1.22 6.72
C GLY A 7 -34.60 0.84 6.28
N TYR A 8 -33.95 1.77 5.56
CA TYR A 8 -32.59 1.60 5.04
C TYR A 8 -31.55 1.45 6.17
N ASP A 9 -31.67 2.24 7.22
CA ASP A 9 -30.73 2.18 8.35
C ASP A 9 -30.85 0.86 9.12
N ASP A 10 -32.05 0.34 9.28
CA ASP A 10 -32.33 -0.95 9.90
C ASP A 10 -31.82 -2.12 9.05
N PHE A 11 -31.94 -2.02 7.73
CA PHE A 11 -31.36 -2.97 6.78
C PHE A 11 -29.83 -2.90 6.75
N ARG A 12 -29.27 -1.72 6.89
CA ARG A 12 -27.83 -1.44 6.81
C ARG A 12 -27.07 -1.90 8.07
N GLU A 13 -27.71 -1.86 9.25
CA GLU A 13 -27.05 -2.14 10.52
C GLU A 13 -26.54 -3.59 10.65
N PRO A 14 -27.28 -4.66 10.26
CA PRO A 14 -26.76 -6.02 10.23
C PRO A 14 -25.56 -6.17 9.28
N PHE A 15 -25.55 -5.48 8.13
CA PHE A 15 -24.42 -5.53 7.19
C PHE A 15 -23.21 -4.75 7.70
N ARG A 16 -23.40 -3.63 8.40
CA ARG A 16 -22.33 -2.91 9.10
C ARG A 16 -21.75 -3.74 10.24
N GLU A 17 -22.59 -4.41 11.02
CA GLU A 17 -22.15 -5.31 12.07
C GLU A 17 -21.45 -6.56 11.51
N GLU A 18 -21.91 -7.10 10.40
CA GLU A 18 -21.33 -8.27 9.74
C GLU A 18 -20.00 -7.93 9.06
N ILE A 19 -19.85 -6.74 8.49
CA ILE A 19 -18.59 -6.17 8.02
C ILE A 19 -17.60 -6.00 9.19
N ARG A 20 -18.08 -5.66 10.38
CA ARG A 20 -17.27 -5.58 11.60
C ARG A 20 -16.91 -6.93 12.22
N ARG A 21 -17.76 -7.96 12.04
CA ARG A 21 -17.66 -9.26 12.76
C ARG A 21 -16.98 -10.39 12.00
N GLY A 22 -16.74 -10.28 10.71
CA GLY A 22 -16.16 -11.40 9.95
C GLY A 22 -15.85 -11.09 8.50
N PRO A 23 -15.13 -11.97 7.79
CA PRO A 23 -14.81 -11.78 6.40
C PRO A 23 -16.06 -11.99 5.54
N VAL A 24 -16.81 -10.91 5.29
CA VAL A 24 -17.82 -10.90 4.23
C VAL A 24 -17.11 -11.24 2.92
N SER A 25 -17.57 -12.27 2.22
CA SER A 25 -16.91 -12.69 0.98
C SER A 25 -16.97 -11.58 -0.07
N PHE A 26 -15.93 -11.47 -0.90
CA PHE A 26 -15.93 -10.48 -1.97
C PHE A 26 -17.18 -10.58 -2.89
N PRO A 27 -17.67 -11.76 -3.26
CA PRO A 27 -18.95 -11.89 -4.00
C PRO A 27 -20.16 -11.30 -3.28
N ASP A 28 -20.26 -11.41 -1.95
CA ASP A 28 -21.39 -10.86 -1.21
C ASP A 28 -21.34 -9.33 -1.19
N ARG A 29 -20.16 -8.74 -1.07
CA ARG A 29 -19.99 -7.29 -1.21
C ARG A 29 -20.38 -6.80 -2.62
N VAL A 30 -20.05 -7.55 -3.66
CA VAL A 30 -20.49 -7.22 -5.03
C VAL A 30 -22.01 -7.26 -5.15
N ARG A 31 -22.67 -8.29 -4.61
CA ARG A 31 -24.14 -8.39 -4.61
C ARG A 31 -24.80 -7.22 -3.87
N TRP A 32 -24.22 -6.83 -2.73
CA TRP A 32 -24.70 -5.68 -1.97
C TRP A 32 -24.58 -4.37 -2.76
N LEU A 33 -23.47 -4.11 -3.46
CA LEU A 33 -23.32 -2.92 -4.31
C LEU A 33 -24.34 -2.90 -5.46
N GLN A 34 -24.63 -4.06 -6.06
CA GLN A 34 -25.65 -4.18 -7.09
C GLN A 34 -27.07 -3.90 -6.54
N PHE A 35 -27.34 -4.36 -5.32
CA PHE A 35 -28.60 -4.11 -4.63
C PHE A 35 -28.82 -2.62 -4.34
N ILE A 36 -27.81 -1.91 -3.83
CA ILE A 36 -27.84 -0.45 -3.60
C ILE A 36 -28.24 0.30 -4.88
N ARG A 37 -27.64 -0.05 -6.01
CA ARG A 37 -28.00 0.56 -7.30
C ARG A 37 -29.45 0.29 -7.68
N ALA A 38 -29.92 -0.93 -7.50
CA ALA A 38 -31.30 -1.32 -7.85
C ALA A 38 -32.36 -0.55 -7.04
N ASN A 39 -31.99 -0.12 -5.81
CA ASN A 39 -32.87 0.66 -4.93
C ASN A 39 -32.69 2.19 -5.06
N GLY A 40 -31.83 2.68 -5.94
CA GLY A 40 -31.61 4.12 -6.15
C GLY A 40 -30.78 4.81 -5.05
N GLU A 41 -30.03 4.07 -4.25
CA GLU A 41 -29.32 4.55 -3.05
C GLU A 41 -27.86 4.94 -3.30
N LEU A 42 -27.47 5.22 -4.56
CA LEU A 42 -26.08 5.58 -4.91
C LEU A 42 -25.54 6.84 -4.19
N GLY A 43 -26.44 7.77 -3.82
CA GLY A 43 -26.04 8.96 -3.04
C GLY A 43 -25.51 8.60 -1.65
N GLY A 44 -26.15 7.64 -0.97
CA GLY A 44 -25.67 7.11 0.30
C GLY A 44 -24.32 6.39 0.16
N LEU A 45 -24.17 5.56 -0.87
CA LEU A 45 -22.91 4.89 -1.17
C LEU A 45 -21.76 5.89 -1.38
N TYR A 46 -22.05 6.98 -2.13
CA TYR A 46 -21.05 8.04 -2.33
C TYR A 46 -20.59 8.67 -1.01
N ALA A 47 -21.53 9.03 -0.14
CA ALA A 47 -21.22 9.60 1.17
C ALA A 47 -20.40 8.63 2.05
N ASP A 48 -20.78 7.33 2.05
CA ASP A 48 -20.08 6.29 2.79
C ASP A 48 -18.65 6.06 2.26
N MET A 49 -18.47 6.10 0.93
CA MET A 49 -17.14 6.00 0.32
C MET A 49 -16.24 7.16 0.74
N VAL A 50 -16.73 8.40 0.66
CA VAL A 50 -15.95 9.59 1.05
C VAL A 50 -15.66 9.54 2.56
N GLY A 51 -16.66 9.24 3.38
CA GLY A 51 -16.50 9.13 4.82
C GLY A 51 -15.45 8.10 5.23
N SER A 52 -15.52 6.89 4.65
CA SER A 52 -14.52 5.84 4.93
C SER A 52 -13.11 6.22 4.49
N MET A 53 -12.95 6.91 3.35
CA MET A 53 -11.65 7.39 2.87
C MET A 53 -11.01 8.38 3.84
N LEU A 54 -11.78 9.36 4.34
CA LEU A 54 -11.29 10.35 5.29
C LEU A 54 -10.91 9.71 6.63
N THR A 55 -11.80 8.90 7.18
CA THR A 55 -11.55 8.17 8.44
C THR A 55 -10.34 7.25 8.33
N ASN A 56 -10.19 6.52 7.24
CA ASN A 56 -9.02 5.64 7.04
C ASN A 56 -7.70 6.42 7.07
N ILE A 57 -7.65 7.60 6.44
CA ILE A 57 -6.45 8.45 6.46
C ILE A 57 -6.19 8.95 7.88
N GLU A 58 -7.21 9.50 8.55
CA GLU A 58 -7.10 10.03 9.90
C GLU A 58 -6.63 8.96 10.89
N ASP A 59 -7.27 7.80 10.91
CA ASP A 59 -6.92 6.70 11.82
C ASP A 59 -5.52 6.14 11.53
N THR A 60 -5.16 6.00 10.24
CA THR A 60 -3.83 5.50 9.86
C THR A 60 -2.73 6.44 10.32
N PHE A 61 -2.83 7.72 9.99
CA PHE A 61 -1.78 8.69 10.34
C PHE A 61 -1.84 9.13 11.79
N GLY A 62 -2.98 8.99 12.47
CA GLY A 62 -3.09 9.14 13.92
C GLY A 62 -2.35 8.06 14.71
N ALA A 63 -2.15 6.87 14.12
CA ALA A 63 -1.46 5.75 14.75
C ALA A 63 0.03 5.65 14.37
N ILE A 64 0.48 6.29 13.29
CA ILE A 64 1.87 6.26 12.82
C ILE A 64 2.63 7.46 13.39
N SER A 65 3.77 7.23 14.05
CA SER A 65 4.60 8.31 14.54
C SER A 65 5.58 8.85 13.47
N GLU A 66 5.88 10.15 13.54
CA GLU A 66 6.93 10.76 12.72
C GLU A 66 8.30 10.08 12.97
N THR A 67 8.57 9.68 14.21
CA THR A 67 9.82 9.03 14.59
C THR A 67 9.99 7.70 13.85
N ASP A 68 8.93 6.89 13.75
CA ASP A 68 8.98 5.60 13.06
C ASP A 68 9.17 5.79 11.54
N LEU A 69 8.50 6.79 10.94
CA LEU A 69 8.68 7.15 9.54
C LEU A 69 10.11 7.61 9.26
N ARG A 70 10.68 8.43 10.15
CA ARG A 70 12.07 8.91 10.03
C ARG A 70 13.05 7.75 10.12
N ALA A 71 12.90 6.85 11.09
CA ALA A 71 13.78 5.70 11.26
C ALA A 71 13.71 4.77 10.04
N ALA A 72 12.50 4.46 9.55
CA ALA A 72 12.33 3.66 8.33
C ALA A 72 12.95 4.33 7.10
N SER A 73 12.77 5.65 6.94
CA SER A 73 13.30 6.40 5.80
C SER A 73 14.84 6.45 5.79
N GLU A 74 15.46 6.52 6.96
CA GLU A 74 16.93 6.50 7.10
C GLU A 74 17.51 5.13 6.72
N ASP A 75 16.91 4.04 7.19
CA ASP A 75 17.30 2.69 6.81
C ASP A 75 17.13 2.45 5.30
N ILE A 76 16.03 2.93 4.71
CA ILE A 76 15.78 2.86 3.27
C ILE A 76 16.84 3.66 2.49
N TRP A 77 17.11 4.90 2.91
CA TRP A 77 18.07 5.76 2.21
C TRP A 77 19.49 5.21 2.24
N THR A 78 19.93 4.70 3.39
CA THR A 78 21.31 4.23 3.60
C THR A 78 21.57 2.81 3.08
N SER A 79 20.53 2.09 2.67
CA SER A 79 20.64 0.72 2.18
C SER A 79 21.31 0.63 0.82
N ARG A 80 21.96 -0.52 0.56
CA ARG A 80 22.60 -0.84 -0.73
C ARG A 80 21.55 -1.04 -1.83
N GLN A 81 20.47 -1.80 -1.53
CA GLN A 81 19.35 -2.06 -2.41
C GLN A 81 18.04 -1.98 -1.63
N VAL A 82 16.99 -1.49 -2.27
CA VAL A 82 15.63 -1.46 -1.75
C VAL A 82 14.75 -2.30 -2.66
N PHE A 83 14.22 -3.38 -2.13
CA PHE A 83 13.24 -4.21 -2.81
C PHE A 83 11.84 -3.79 -2.38
N THR A 84 10.95 -3.52 -3.32
CA THR A 84 9.55 -3.21 -3.03
C THR A 84 8.66 -4.33 -3.53
N LEU A 85 8.09 -5.08 -2.59
CA LEU A 85 7.29 -6.28 -2.86
C LEU A 85 5.80 -5.99 -2.70
N GLY A 86 5.06 -6.19 -3.76
CA GLY A 86 3.61 -6.20 -3.76
C GLY A 86 3.09 -7.11 -4.86
N VAL A 87 2.07 -7.91 -4.55
CA VAL A 87 1.42 -8.81 -5.50
C VAL A 87 -0.08 -8.59 -5.54
N GLY A 88 -0.75 -9.03 -6.60
CA GLY A 88 -2.17 -8.73 -6.81
C GLY A 88 -2.42 -7.22 -6.87
N VAL A 89 -3.38 -6.72 -6.08
CA VAL A 89 -3.69 -5.28 -6.03
C VAL A 89 -2.52 -4.43 -5.55
N ASN A 90 -1.69 -4.95 -4.65
CA ASN A 90 -0.54 -4.23 -4.11
C ASN A 90 0.64 -4.17 -5.09
N ASN A 91 0.61 -4.92 -6.21
CA ASN A 91 1.63 -4.81 -7.25
C ASN A 91 1.65 -3.41 -7.87
N ALA A 92 0.48 -2.81 -8.10
CA ALA A 92 0.38 -1.44 -8.61
C ALA A 92 1.00 -0.44 -7.63
N ASN A 93 0.73 -0.57 -6.33
CA ASN A 93 1.26 0.29 -5.27
C ASN A 93 2.79 0.20 -5.19
N ALA A 94 3.32 -1.03 -5.15
CA ALA A 94 4.76 -1.29 -5.13
C ALA A 94 5.47 -0.73 -6.37
N ARG A 95 4.89 -0.92 -7.55
CA ARG A 95 5.45 -0.41 -8.81
C ARG A 95 5.42 1.12 -8.89
N ASN A 96 4.33 1.75 -8.44
CA ASN A 96 4.23 3.21 -8.38
C ASN A 96 5.31 3.79 -7.48
N PHE A 97 5.45 3.27 -6.26
CA PHE A 97 6.50 3.68 -5.33
C PHE A 97 7.90 3.51 -5.93
N THR A 98 8.21 2.33 -6.47
CA THR A 98 9.50 2.05 -7.11
C THR A 98 9.76 3.00 -8.28
N TYR A 99 8.75 3.25 -9.12
CA TYR A 99 8.88 4.16 -10.26
C TYR A 99 9.24 5.58 -9.81
N LEU A 100 8.51 6.13 -8.83
CA LEU A 100 8.78 7.47 -8.31
C LEU A 100 10.18 7.55 -7.69
N ALA A 101 10.54 6.60 -6.84
CA ALA A 101 11.86 6.53 -6.21
C ALA A 101 12.99 6.44 -7.25
N SER A 102 12.82 5.62 -8.29
CA SER A 102 13.81 5.40 -9.35
C SER A 102 14.09 6.64 -10.22
N THR A 103 13.27 7.68 -10.13
CA THR A 103 13.54 8.94 -10.85
C THR A 103 14.82 9.65 -10.38
N GLY A 104 15.17 9.46 -9.11
CA GLY A 104 16.39 10.04 -8.50
C GLY A 104 17.35 9.02 -7.88
N MET A 105 16.86 7.80 -7.57
CA MET A 105 17.55 6.81 -6.75
C MET A 105 17.55 5.44 -7.47
N SER A 106 18.72 4.95 -7.88
CA SER A 106 18.85 3.74 -8.69
C SER A 106 18.79 2.43 -7.91
N GLN A 107 18.84 2.48 -6.57
CA GLN A 107 18.82 1.29 -5.71
C GLN A 107 17.42 0.67 -5.51
N PHE A 108 16.35 1.26 -6.04
CA PHE A 108 14.99 0.78 -5.85
C PHE A 108 14.56 -0.21 -6.93
N HIS A 109 14.08 -1.38 -6.52
CA HIS A 109 13.68 -2.48 -7.39
C HIS A 109 12.30 -3.01 -7.00
N GLY A 110 11.35 -2.91 -7.93
CA GLY A 110 10.04 -3.57 -7.76
C GLY A 110 10.14 -5.07 -8.01
N ILE A 111 9.65 -5.87 -7.08
CA ILE A 111 9.63 -7.34 -7.18
C ILE A 111 8.21 -7.90 -6.96
N PRO A 112 7.86 -9.07 -7.50
CA PRO A 112 8.69 -9.84 -8.43
C PRO A 112 8.83 -9.15 -9.79
N LYS A 113 9.99 -9.35 -10.43
CA LYS A 113 10.20 -8.96 -11.83
C LYS A 113 9.38 -9.83 -12.77
N ALA A 114 9.17 -9.38 -13.99
CA ALA A 114 8.45 -10.17 -14.99
C ALA A 114 9.18 -11.50 -15.27
N GLY A 115 8.45 -12.62 -15.07
CA GLY A 115 8.99 -13.97 -15.26
C GLY A 115 9.83 -14.50 -14.10
N SER A 116 9.86 -13.80 -12.95
CA SER A 116 10.57 -14.21 -11.74
C SER A 116 9.61 -14.40 -10.56
N THR A 117 10.10 -14.96 -9.47
CA THR A 117 9.43 -14.95 -8.17
C THR A 117 10.12 -13.95 -7.24
N ALA A 118 9.42 -13.52 -6.17
CA ALA A 118 10.02 -12.61 -5.20
C ALA A 118 11.26 -13.23 -4.50
N ILE A 119 11.25 -14.54 -4.28
CA ILE A 119 12.36 -15.28 -3.66
C ILE A 119 13.57 -15.31 -4.60
N ASP A 120 13.36 -15.53 -5.90
CA ASP A 120 14.46 -15.50 -6.87
C ASP A 120 15.10 -14.10 -6.96
N ASP A 121 14.26 -13.04 -6.91
CA ASP A 121 14.76 -11.66 -6.93
C ASP A 121 15.52 -11.28 -5.65
N LEU A 122 15.26 -11.96 -4.53
CA LEU A 122 15.94 -11.79 -3.25
C LEU A 122 17.16 -12.71 -3.08
N ALA A 123 17.51 -13.55 -4.06
CA ALA A 123 18.55 -14.59 -3.91
C ALA A 123 19.92 -14.04 -3.45
N TRP A 124 20.23 -12.78 -3.77
CA TRP A 124 21.49 -12.11 -3.42
C TRP A 124 21.31 -10.96 -2.43
N ALA A 125 20.15 -10.86 -1.81
CA ALA A 125 19.88 -9.87 -0.77
C ALA A 125 20.60 -10.24 0.52
N ASN A 126 21.00 -9.22 1.31
CA ASN A 126 21.74 -9.41 2.55
C ASN A 126 21.41 -8.29 3.56
N ASP A 127 22.14 -8.23 4.67
CA ASP A 127 21.98 -7.30 5.79
C ASP A 127 22.18 -5.81 5.46
N GLN A 128 22.69 -5.50 4.27
CA GLN A 128 22.79 -4.13 3.77
C GLN A 128 21.56 -3.68 2.96
N ASP A 129 20.59 -4.53 2.79
CA ASP A 129 19.43 -4.29 1.94
C ASP A 129 18.15 -4.10 2.78
N VAL A 130 17.14 -3.50 2.16
CA VAL A 130 15.82 -3.30 2.73
C VAL A 130 14.76 -3.95 1.84
N LEU A 131 13.80 -4.64 2.44
CA LEU A 131 12.60 -5.12 1.79
C LEU A 131 11.37 -4.35 2.30
N ILE A 132 10.73 -3.56 1.45
CA ILE A 132 9.40 -2.99 1.70
C ILE A 132 8.38 -3.99 1.19
N ALA A 133 7.65 -4.64 2.11
CA ALA A 133 6.65 -5.66 1.78
C ALA A 133 5.23 -5.17 2.07
N ILE A 134 4.32 -5.37 1.12
CA ILE A 134 2.94 -4.87 1.17
C ILE A 134 1.97 -6.04 0.99
N THR A 135 1.16 -6.34 2.00
CA THR A 135 0.04 -7.28 1.89
C THR A 135 -1.03 -6.99 2.92
N CYS A 136 -2.30 -7.04 2.52
CA CYS A 136 -3.47 -6.94 3.39
C CYS A 136 -4.31 -8.22 3.27
N LYS A 137 -5.22 -8.44 4.20
CA LYS A 137 -6.10 -9.63 4.16
C LYS A 137 -6.89 -9.71 2.85
N PRO A 138 -6.97 -10.94 2.28
CA PRO A 138 -6.30 -12.18 2.67
C PRO A 138 -4.80 -12.13 2.33
N TYR A 139 -3.95 -12.41 3.32
CA TYR A 139 -2.50 -12.31 3.17
C TYR A 139 -1.99 -13.27 2.09
N ARG A 140 -1.19 -12.74 1.17
CA ARG A 140 -0.62 -13.54 0.08
C ARG A 140 0.57 -14.34 0.61
N SER A 141 0.49 -15.68 0.51
CA SER A 141 1.53 -16.59 0.97
C SER A 141 2.90 -16.30 0.35
N GLU A 142 2.94 -15.93 -0.91
CA GLU A 142 4.17 -15.56 -1.61
C GLU A 142 4.87 -14.32 -1.02
N VAL A 143 4.11 -13.36 -0.46
CA VAL A 143 4.69 -12.19 0.24
C VAL A 143 5.20 -12.61 1.62
N VAL A 144 4.40 -13.37 2.36
CA VAL A 144 4.79 -13.87 3.69
C VAL A 144 6.06 -14.71 3.63
N GLU A 145 6.15 -15.59 2.64
CA GLU A 145 7.30 -16.44 2.44
C GLU A 145 8.56 -15.67 2.01
N ALA A 146 8.40 -14.69 1.11
CA ALA A 146 9.51 -13.82 0.72
C ALA A 146 10.05 -12.99 1.90
N VAL A 147 9.17 -12.49 2.79
CA VAL A 147 9.57 -11.80 4.03
C VAL A 147 10.32 -12.76 4.96
N ARG A 148 9.87 -14.00 5.10
CA ARG A 148 10.59 -15.02 5.91
C ARG A 148 12.00 -15.25 5.38
N VAL A 149 12.16 -15.48 4.08
CA VAL A 149 13.46 -15.67 3.43
C VAL A 149 14.35 -14.45 3.59
N ALA A 150 13.83 -13.25 3.36
CA ALA A 150 14.58 -12.01 3.53
C ALA A 150 15.12 -11.82 4.96
N ARG A 151 14.30 -12.13 5.97
CA ARG A 151 14.73 -12.12 7.39
C ARG A 151 15.87 -13.10 7.67
N GLU A 152 15.81 -14.30 7.12
CA GLU A 152 16.88 -15.30 7.28
C GLU A 152 18.21 -14.85 6.64
N GLN A 153 18.13 -13.98 5.63
CA GLN A 153 19.31 -13.35 4.99
C GLN A 153 19.79 -12.08 5.72
N GLY A 154 19.12 -11.66 6.81
CA GLY A 154 19.44 -10.44 7.54
C GLY A 154 18.93 -9.14 6.92
N VAL A 155 18.12 -9.22 5.85
CA VAL A 155 17.51 -8.06 5.18
C VAL A 155 16.58 -7.34 6.15
N LYS A 156 16.70 -6.02 6.26
CA LYS A 156 15.76 -5.21 7.06
C LYS A 156 14.38 -5.16 6.42
N ILE A 157 13.35 -5.33 7.23
CA ILE A 157 11.96 -5.42 6.77
C ILE A 157 11.17 -4.16 7.13
N VAL A 158 10.60 -3.52 6.13
CA VAL A 158 9.53 -2.52 6.28
C VAL A 158 8.21 -3.18 5.88
N GLY A 159 7.42 -3.58 6.87
CA GLY A 159 6.14 -4.26 6.67
C GLY A 159 4.97 -3.27 6.62
N ILE A 160 4.16 -3.30 5.56
CA ILE A 160 2.93 -2.49 5.42
C ILE A 160 1.74 -3.43 5.27
N SER A 161 0.79 -3.37 6.20
CA SER A 161 -0.35 -4.28 6.24
C SER A 161 -1.56 -3.66 6.94
N ASP A 162 -2.71 -4.35 6.92
CA ASP A 162 -3.97 -3.93 7.53
C ASP A 162 -4.09 -4.22 9.05
N SER A 163 -3.06 -4.81 9.65
CA SER A 163 -3.08 -5.17 11.07
C SER A 163 -1.68 -5.24 11.67
N PRO A 164 -1.46 -4.75 12.91
CA PRO A 164 -0.20 -4.95 13.62
C PRO A 164 0.13 -6.43 13.85
N ALA A 165 -0.88 -7.31 13.87
CA ALA A 165 -0.72 -8.76 14.00
C ALA A 165 -0.48 -9.46 12.65
N SER A 166 -0.32 -8.73 11.56
CA SER A 166 0.01 -9.28 10.24
C SER A 166 1.35 -10.03 10.28
N PRO A 167 1.48 -11.18 9.59
CA PRO A 167 2.71 -11.98 9.58
C PRO A 167 3.91 -11.24 8.98
N ILE A 168 3.70 -10.16 8.23
CA ILE A 168 4.81 -9.35 7.70
C ILE A 168 5.19 -8.18 8.59
N ILE A 169 4.32 -7.78 9.53
CA ILE A 169 4.61 -6.74 10.54
C ILE A 169 5.23 -7.37 11.79
N VAL A 170 4.70 -8.50 12.24
CA VAL A 170 5.26 -9.19 13.42
C VAL A 170 6.74 -9.54 13.18
N GLY A 171 7.63 -8.94 13.98
CA GLY A 171 9.09 -9.10 13.85
C GLY A 171 9.72 -8.37 12.66
N SER A 172 9.06 -7.40 12.05
CA SER A 172 9.70 -6.45 11.13
C SER A 172 10.51 -5.41 11.89
N ASP A 173 11.50 -4.81 11.22
CA ASP A 173 12.28 -3.69 11.77
C ASP A 173 11.41 -2.44 11.85
N HIS A 174 10.57 -2.21 10.83
CA HIS A 174 9.57 -1.15 10.79
C HIS A 174 8.22 -1.72 10.34
N GLY A 175 7.21 -1.61 11.18
CA GLY A 175 5.86 -2.12 10.92
C GLY A 175 4.83 -1.01 10.87
N PHE A 176 4.12 -0.87 9.74
CA PHE A 176 3.08 0.12 9.56
C PHE A 176 1.73 -0.55 9.30
N ALA A 177 0.79 -0.33 10.21
CA ALA A 177 -0.59 -0.77 10.04
C ALA A 177 -1.40 0.33 9.35
N VAL A 178 -2.10 -0.02 8.27
CA VAL A 178 -2.95 0.90 7.50
C VAL A 178 -4.41 0.48 7.60
N VAL A 179 -5.32 1.43 7.77
CA VAL A 179 -6.76 1.17 7.78
C VAL A 179 -7.26 1.04 6.35
N THR A 180 -7.97 -0.06 6.05
CA THR A 180 -8.41 -0.41 4.68
C THR A 180 -9.92 -0.52 4.53
N GLU A 181 -10.68 0.03 5.48
CA GLU A 181 -12.14 -0.03 5.51
C GLU A 181 -12.76 0.68 4.32
N THR A 182 -13.80 0.05 3.76
CA THR A 182 -14.45 0.60 2.57
C THR A 182 -15.78 -0.09 2.30
N PRO A 183 -16.80 0.63 1.81
CA PRO A 183 -18.01 0.02 1.28
C PRO A 183 -17.83 -0.79 -0.01
N GLN A 184 -16.69 -0.62 -0.73
CA GLN A 184 -16.46 -1.39 -1.96
C GLN A 184 -16.18 -2.89 -1.67
N PHE A 185 -16.15 -3.70 -2.72
CA PHE A 185 -15.98 -5.16 -2.59
C PHE A 185 -14.58 -5.62 -2.19
N PHE A 186 -13.56 -4.78 -2.38
CA PHE A 186 -12.16 -5.10 -2.06
C PHE A 186 -11.59 -4.08 -1.05
N PRO A 187 -10.65 -4.43 -0.18
CA PRO A 187 -10.00 -3.48 0.74
C PRO A 187 -9.46 -2.25 0.04
N SER A 188 -9.61 -1.07 0.66
CA SER A 188 -9.08 0.18 0.11
C SER A 188 -7.55 0.17 0.11
N SER A 189 -6.95 0.61 -0.99
CA SER A 189 -5.49 0.84 -1.07
C SER A 189 -5.10 2.30 -0.83
N LEU A 190 -6.05 3.18 -0.56
CA LEU A 190 -5.82 4.63 -0.45
C LEU A 190 -4.77 4.96 0.61
N THR A 191 -4.92 4.42 1.81
CA THR A 191 -3.99 4.66 2.92
C THR A 191 -2.61 4.03 2.70
N THR A 192 -2.56 2.89 2.01
CA THR A 192 -1.28 2.30 1.58
C THR A 192 -0.54 3.24 0.63
N VAL A 193 -1.24 3.83 -0.35
CA VAL A 193 -0.65 4.80 -1.28
C VAL A 193 -0.20 6.05 -0.52
N ALA A 194 -1.06 6.63 0.32
CA ALA A 194 -0.74 7.80 1.12
C ALA A 194 0.49 7.59 2.02
N LEU A 195 0.60 6.42 2.66
CA LEU A 195 1.77 6.05 3.47
C LEU A 195 3.03 5.93 2.62
N LEU A 196 2.96 5.28 1.46
CA LEU A 196 4.10 5.15 0.55
C LEU A 196 4.59 6.50 0.04
N GLU A 197 3.68 7.40 -0.33
CA GLU A 197 4.03 8.78 -0.74
C GLU A 197 4.69 9.56 0.41
N THR A 198 4.17 9.43 1.63
CA THR A 198 4.75 10.03 2.82
C THR A 198 6.14 9.47 3.10
N LEU A 199 6.29 8.15 3.09
CA LEU A 199 7.58 7.47 3.30
C LEU A 199 8.61 7.90 2.25
N LEU A 200 8.22 7.97 0.97
CA LEU A 200 9.11 8.46 -0.09
C LEU A 200 9.53 9.91 0.13
N SER A 201 8.61 10.75 0.59
CA SER A 201 8.92 12.15 0.92
C SER A 201 9.96 12.26 2.03
N PHE A 202 9.87 11.41 3.06
CA PHE A 202 10.87 11.33 4.14
C PHE A 202 12.21 10.81 3.63
N VAL A 203 12.21 9.78 2.76
CA VAL A 203 13.43 9.26 2.13
C VAL A 203 14.13 10.35 1.31
N VAL A 204 13.39 11.09 0.50
CA VAL A 204 13.94 12.18 -0.32
C VAL A 204 14.44 13.33 0.55
N ALA A 205 13.73 13.68 1.63
CA ALA A 205 14.17 14.73 2.57
C ALA A 205 15.46 14.36 3.31
N SER A 206 15.69 13.07 3.57
CA SER A 206 16.91 12.56 4.21
C SER A 206 18.05 12.32 3.23
N ALA A 207 17.78 12.38 1.94
CA ALA A 207 18.73 12.02 0.89
C ALA A 207 19.83 13.09 0.68
N SER A 208 20.90 12.69 0.00
CA SER A 208 22.01 13.59 -0.31
C SER A 208 21.63 14.71 -1.27
N SER A 209 22.44 15.79 -1.27
CA SER A 209 22.30 16.95 -2.15
C SER A 209 22.41 16.65 -3.66
N GLU A 210 22.74 15.41 -4.04
CA GLU A 210 22.78 14.98 -5.44
C GLU A 210 21.41 14.62 -6.01
N ILE A 211 20.41 14.31 -5.18
CA ILE A 211 19.10 13.86 -5.66
C ILE A 211 18.39 14.90 -6.53
N PRO A 212 18.35 16.20 -6.18
CA PRO A 212 17.75 17.21 -7.04
C PRO A 212 18.35 17.20 -8.46
N SER A 213 19.67 17.14 -8.59
CA SER A 213 20.33 17.12 -9.89
C SER A 213 20.07 15.83 -10.70
N ARG A 214 19.85 14.69 -10.02
CA ARG A 214 19.47 13.43 -10.67
C ARG A 214 18.04 13.50 -11.20
N VAL A 215 17.11 14.01 -10.41
CA VAL A 215 15.71 14.21 -10.82
C VAL A 215 15.62 15.23 -11.96
N GLU A 216 16.34 16.34 -11.89
CA GLU A 216 16.41 17.34 -12.98
C GLU A 216 16.89 16.72 -14.29
N ARG A 217 17.97 15.94 -14.26
CA ARG A 217 18.51 15.23 -15.42
C ARG A 217 17.53 14.22 -16.03
N PHE A 218 16.78 13.52 -15.16
CA PHE A 218 15.74 12.60 -15.58
C PHE A 218 14.61 13.33 -16.34
N HIS A 219 14.15 14.48 -15.83
CA HIS A 219 13.11 15.29 -16.48
C HIS A 219 13.62 15.96 -17.76
N LEU A 220 14.80 16.57 -17.73
CA LEU A 220 15.42 17.20 -18.90
C LEU A 220 15.51 16.22 -20.08
N ARG A 221 15.97 14.99 -19.83
CA ARG A 221 16.05 13.96 -20.88
C ARG A 221 14.68 13.61 -21.47
N ARG A 222 13.62 13.62 -20.67
CA ARG A 222 12.25 13.37 -21.13
C ARG A 222 11.70 14.50 -21.97
N HIS A 223 11.99 15.75 -21.62
CA HIS A 223 11.68 16.90 -22.46
C HIS A 223 12.40 16.82 -23.82
N GLN A 224 13.70 16.52 -23.81
CA GLN A 224 14.49 16.36 -25.04
C GLN A 224 13.96 15.26 -25.95
N LEU A 225 13.36 14.21 -25.40
CA LEU A 225 12.77 13.09 -26.13
C LEU A 225 11.30 13.33 -26.52
N GLY A 226 10.73 14.50 -26.21
CA GLY A 226 9.33 14.81 -26.52
C GLY A 226 8.31 13.95 -25.78
N ILE A 227 8.67 13.37 -24.62
CA ILE A 227 7.77 12.53 -23.82
C ILE A 227 6.66 13.38 -23.17
N TYR A 228 6.96 14.62 -22.83
CA TYR A 228 5.98 15.57 -22.32
C TYR A 228 5.43 16.45 -23.46
N LYS A 229 4.11 16.60 -23.48
CA LYS A 229 3.47 17.59 -24.35
C LYS A 229 3.60 18.96 -23.68
N GLU A 230 4.28 19.88 -24.32
CA GLU A 230 4.24 21.28 -23.90
C GLU A 230 2.85 21.83 -24.24
N THR A 231 2.14 22.33 -23.23
CA THR A 231 0.94 23.16 -23.43
C THR A 231 1.42 24.55 -23.74
N GLU A 232 1.12 25.00 -24.99
CA GLU A 232 1.24 26.42 -25.37
C GLU A 232 0.41 27.33 -24.48
#